data_418f32ab09be39f37781975b6cb56b29
#
_entry.id   418f32ab09be39f37781975b6cb56b29
#
_cell.length_a   1.000
_cell.length_b   1.000
_cell.length_c   1.000
_cell.angle_alpha   90.00
_cell.angle_beta   90.00
_cell.angle_gamma   90.00
#
_symmetry.space_group_name_H-M   'P 1'
#
loop_
_entity.id
_entity.type
_entity.pdbx_description
1 polymer ?
#
loop_
_entity_poly.entity_id
_entity_poly.type
_entity_poly.pdbx_seq_one_letter_code
_entity_poly.pdbx_strand_id
1 'polypeptide(L)'
;DGPPCPAPLMVTIGQPDDGAHLYLDLEVEGVLALEGDVEAARKLARSILTELALTPLADSNRVITIGDLVDPEAAGLPQLTHKETWHDFADDLTAWATGSHRALTLNNWPNAFVGRGHDPNHDALMPMVVVATKPPPPELLDFLVDNQPSAVAIVVADAFEGALTTIHCDAEEICIDDLDVSFTPQQVDATALEDMGRLFNI
;
A
#
# COMPACT_ATOMS: atom_id res chain seq x y z
N ASP A 1 1.79 -22.20 -13.72
CA ASP A 1 2.18 -21.52 -12.47
C ASP A 1 3.58 -20.96 -12.69
N GLY A 2 3.71 -19.63 -12.76
CA GLY A 2 4.99 -18.93 -12.84
C GLY A 2 5.64 -18.81 -11.46
N PRO A 3 6.92 -18.42 -11.38
CA PRO A 3 7.53 -18.10 -10.09
C PRO A 3 6.76 -16.91 -9.47
N PRO A 4 6.59 -16.89 -8.14
CA PRO A 4 5.93 -15.77 -7.45
C PRO A 4 6.69 -14.46 -7.70
N CYS A 5 5.95 -13.34 -7.74
CA CYS A 5 6.57 -12.03 -7.83
C CYS A 5 7.36 -11.74 -6.54
N PRO A 6 8.64 -11.41 -6.63
CA PRO A 6 9.43 -11.12 -5.44
C PRO A 6 9.06 -9.78 -4.78
N ALA A 7 8.59 -8.79 -5.55
CA ALA A 7 8.16 -7.46 -5.09
C ALA A 7 6.69 -7.22 -5.48
N PRO A 8 5.73 -7.89 -4.86
CA PRO A 8 4.32 -7.85 -5.26
C PRO A 8 3.59 -6.56 -4.89
N LEU A 9 4.17 -5.73 -4.01
CA LEU A 9 3.65 -4.41 -3.63
C LEU A 9 4.45 -3.27 -4.26
N MET A 10 5.14 -3.52 -5.39
CA MET A 10 5.75 -2.46 -6.18
C MET A 10 4.67 -1.74 -6.99
N VAL A 11 4.58 -0.43 -6.82
CA VAL A 11 3.57 0.43 -7.48
C VAL A 11 4.24 1.57 -8.24
N THR A 12 3.56 2.03 -9.30
CA THR A 12 3.96 3.23 -10.03
C THR A 12 3.39 4.46 -9.33
N ILE A 13 4.23 5.42 -8.95
CA ILE A 13 3.78 6.63 -8.27
C ILE A 13 3.79 7.87 -9.18
N GLY A 14 4.50 7.83 -10.30
CA GLY A 14 4.51 8.94 -11.26
C GLY A 14 5.64 8.86 -12.27
N GLN A 15 5.89 10.02 -12.90
CA GLN A 15 6.92 10.18 -13.93
C GLN A 15 7.73 11.45 -13.67
N PRO A 16 9.05 11.35 -13.49
CA PRO A 16 9.97 12.49 -13.60
C PRO A 16 9.96 13.11 -15.01
N ASP A 17 10.55 14.29 -15.14
CA ASP A 17 10.59 15.05 -16.40
C ASP A 17 11.27 14.31 -17.58
N ASP A 18 12.11 13.34 -17.30
CA ASP A 18 12.79 12.51 -18.31
C ASP A 18 11.87 11.41 -18.92
N GLY A 19 10.64 11.30 -18.44
CA GLY A 19 9.64 10.33 -18.91
C GLY A 19 9.84 8.91 -18.41
N ALA A 20 10.76 8.67 -17.48
CA ALA A 20 10.90 7.38 -16.79
C ALA A 20 9.69 7.13 -15.88
N HIS A 21 9.45 5.88 -15.52
CA HIS A 21 8.47 5.56 -14.48
C HIS A 21 9.16 5.48 -13.12
N LEU A 22 8.58 6.13 -12.12
CA LEU A 22 9.03 6.04 -10.74
C LEU A 22 8.21 4.97 -10.01
N TYR A 23 8.91 3.97 -9.48
CA TYR A 23 8.33 2.84 -8.75
C TYR A 23 8.68 2.95 -7.27
N LEU A 24 7.73 2.57 -6.43
CA LEU A 24 7.90 2.48 -4.99
C LEU A 24 7.56 1.06 -4.52
N ASP A 25 8.44 0.47 -3.72
CA ASP A 25 8.16 -0.82 -3.06
C ASP A 25 7.57 -0.56 -1.68
N LEU A 26 6.24 -0.69 -1.56
CA LEU A 26 5.52 -0.39 -0.33
C LEU A 26 5.92 -1.30 0.84
N GLU A 27 6.43 -2.51 0.60
CA GLU A 27 6.92 -3.38 1.68
C GLU A 27 8.22 -2.85 2.29
N VAL A 28 9.05 -2.19 1.49
CA VAL A 28 10.28 -1.55 1.96
C VAL A 28 9.95 -0.29 2.77
N GLU A 29 8.99 0.49 2.29
CA GLU A 29 8.55 1.71 2.96
C GLU A 29 7.80 1.42 4.27
N GLY A 30 7.10 0.30 4.36
CA GLY A 30 6.37 -0.15 5.54
C GLY A 30 5.19 0.74 5.90
N VAL A 31 5.41 1.94 6.41
CA VAL A 31 4.37 2.90 6.82
C VAL A 31 4.60 4.25 6.13
N LEU A 32 3.76 4.55 5.16
CA LEU A 32 3.86 5.69 4.25
C LEU A 32 2.77 6.73 4.52
N ALA A 33 3.14 8.00 4.67
CA ALA A 33 2.25 9.15 4.67
C ALA A 33 2.23 9.83 3.30
N LEU A 34 1.04 10.18 2.82
CA LEU A 34 0.81 11.06 1.67
C LEU A 34 0.25 12.36 2.23
N GLU A 35 1.08 13.38 2.39
CA GLU A 35 0.69 14.64 3.01
C GLU A 35 0.65 15.81 2.00
N GLY A 36 0.09 16.96 2.41
CA GLY A 36 -0.02 18.16 1.60
C GLY A 36 -1.44 18.41 1.11
N ASP A 37 -1.66 18.57 -0.20
CA ASP A 37 -3.00 18.73 -0.75
C ASP A 37 -3.82 17.44 -0.61
N VAL A 38 -4.91 17.52 0.14
CA VAL A 38 -5.75 16.36 0.50
C VAL A 38 -6.28 15.62 -0.72
N GLU A 39 -6.68 16.35 -1.77
CA GLU A 39 -7.23 15.71 -2.96
C GLU A 39 -6.12 15.07 -3.80
N ALA A 40 -4.95 15.70 -3.90
CA ALA A 40 -3.78 15.12 -4.58
C ALA A 40 -3.32 13.82 -3.88
N ALA A 41 -3.22 13.83 -2.54
CA ALA A 41 -2.91 12.64 -1.74
C ALA A 41 -3.93 11.51 -1.95
N ARG A 42 -5.23 11.84 -1.96
CA ARG A 42 -6.30 10.87 -2.22
C ARG A 42 -6.27 10.31 -3.64
N LYS A 43 -5.96 11.13 -4.64
CA LYS A 43 -5.82 10.68 -6.04
C LYS A 43 -4.65 9.73 -6.21
N LEU A 44 -3.51 10.02 -5.57
CA LEU A 44 -2.36 9.10 -5.55
C LEU A 44 -2.69 7.79 -4.82
N ALA A 45 -3.33 7.88 -3.65
CA ALA A 45 -3.76 6.70 -2.91
C ALA A 45 -4.72 5.81 -3.71
N ARG A 46 -5.68 6.41 -4.46
CA ARG A 46 -6.57 5.67 -5.38
C ARG A 46 -5.79 5.03 -6.53
N SER A 47 -4.76 5.71 -7.06
CA SER A 47 -3.91 5.14 -8.10
C SER A 47 -3.17 3.90 -7.61
N ILE A 48 -2.55 3.99 -6.43
CA ILE A 48 -1.88 2.87 -5.76
C ILE A 48 -2.86 1.70 -5.55
N LEU A 49 -4.03 2.00 -4.98
CA LEU A 49 -5.08 1.01 -4.73
C LEU A 49 -5.52 0.30 -6.02
N THR A 50 -5.73 1.08 -7.08
CA THR A 50 -6.17 0.57 -8.38
C THR A 50 -5.14 -0.35 -9.01
N GLU A 51 -3.87 0.06 -9.01
CA GLU A 51 -2.77 -0.75 -9.55
C GLU A 51 -2.65 -2.07 -8.80
N LEU A 52 -2.68 -2.04 -7.46
CA LEU A 52 -2.60 -3.25 -6.64
C LEU A 52 -3.81 -4.17 -6.80
N ALA A 53 -5.00 -3.63 -6.98
CA ALA A 53 -6.22 -4.43 -7.14
C ALA A 53 -6.39 -5.02 -8.55
N LEU A 54 -5.77 -4.42 -9.58
CA LEU A 54 -5.92 -4.82 -10.98
C LEU A 54 -4.69 -5.54 -11.54
N THR A 55 -3.55 -5.53 -10.84
CA THR A 55 -2.37 -6.22 -11.35
C THR A 55 -2.59 -7.72 -11.42
N PRO A 56 -2.13 -8.40 -12.50
CA PRO A 56 -2.17 -9.86 -12.57
C PRO A 56 -1.38 -10.56 -11.46
N LEU A 57 -0.51 -9.82 -10.77
CA LEU A 57 0.25 -10.29 -9.60
C LEU A 57 -0.57 -10.26 -8.31
N ALA A 58 -1.76 -9.68 -8.36
CA ALA A 58 -2.63 -9.44 -7.22
C ALA A 58 -3.29 -10.71 -6.64
N ASP A 59 -3.26 -11.85 -7.35
CA ASP A 59 -3.85 -13.12 -6.86
C ASP A 59 -3.25 -13.58 -5.51
N SER A 60 -2.09 -13.05 -5.14
CA SER A 60 -1.39 -13.32 -3.88
C SER A 60 -1.40 -12.16 -2.89
N ASN A 61 -1.95 -10.99 -3.26
CA ASN A 61 -1.92 -9.80 -2.40
C ASN A 61 -3.26 -9.64 -1.68
N ARG A 62 -3.21 -9.16 -0.43
CA ARG A 62 -4.40 -8.68 0.28
C ARG A 62 -4.43 -7.17 0.25
N VAL A 63 -5.42 -6.61 -0.45
CA VAL A 63 -5.61 -5.17 -0.58
C VAL A 63 -6.80 -4.74 0.26
N ILE A 64 -6.54 -3.92 1.27
CA ILE A 64 -7.54 -3.45 2.23
C ILE A 64 -7.67 -1.93 2.07
N THR A 65 -8.89 -1.40 2.04
CA THR A 65 -9.12 0.04 2.17
C THR A 65 -9.88 0.35 3.45
N ILE A 66 -9.48 1.44 4.13
CA ILE A 66 -10.11 1.88 5.38
C ILE A 66 -10.58 3.33 5.23
N GLY A 67 -11.84 3.57 5.60
CA GLY A 67 -12.47 4.89 5.54
C GLY A 67 -13.11 5.20 4.19
N ASP A 68 -13.13 6.48 3.81
CA ASP A 68 -13.93 7.01 2.70
C ASP A 68 -13.15 7.20 1.38
N LEU A 69 -12.03 6.49 1.19
CA LEU A 69 -11.22 6.62 -0.02
C LEU A 69 -11.96 6.11 -1.28
N VAL A 70 -12.73 5.05 -1.12
CA VAL A 70 -13.44 4.33 -2.17
C VAL A 70 -14.84 4.00 -1.70
N ASP A 71 -15.85 4.16 -2.55
CA ASP A 71 -17.19 3.66 -2.29
C ASP A 71 -17.18 2.11 -2.41
N PRO A 72 -17.56 1.38 -1.34
CA PRO A 72 -17.56 -0.08 -1.35
C PRO A 72 -18.48 -0.71 -2.41
N GLU A 73 -19.61 -0.05 -2.71
CA GLU A 73 -20.58 -0.55 -3.72
C GLU A 73 -20.05 -0.32 -5.14
N ALA A 74 -19.30 0.78 -5.35
CA ALA A 74 -18.69 1.10 -6.63
C ALA A 74 -17.39 0.34 -6.88
N ALA A 75 -16.73 -0.07 -5.80
CA ALA A 75 -15.38 -0.64 -5.84
C ALA A 75 -15.35 -2.07 -6.37
N GLY A 76 -16.33 -2.70 -6.84
CA GLY A 76 -16.38 -4.09 -7.38
C GLY A 76 -15.09 -4.68 -7.95
N LEU A 77 -13.95 -4.16 -7.45
CA LEU A 77 -12.62 -4.60 -7.81
C LEU A 77 -12.34 -5.95 -7.13
N PRO A 78 -12.00 -6.99 -7.92
CA PRO A 78 -11.59 -8.26 -7.34
C PRO A 78 -10.44 -8.02 -6.37
N GLN A 79 -10.48 -8.66 -5.21
CA GLN A 79 -9.43 -8.62 -4.18
C GLN A 79 -9.40 -7.39 -3.26
N LEU A 80 -10.20 -6.36 -3.51
CA LEU A 80 -10.34 -5.24 -2.61
C LEU A 80 -11.30 -5.59 -1.46
N THR A 81 -10.82 -5.45 -0.23
CA THR A 81 -11.65 -5.55 0.98
C THR A 81 -11.79 -4.19 1.62
N HIS A 82 -13.04 -3.72 1.80
CA HIS A 82 -13.30 -2.47 2.50
C HIS A 82 -13.57 -2.70 4.00
N LYS A 83 -13.04 -1.81 4.83
CA LYS A 83 -13.33 -1.69 6.26
C LYS A 83 -13.68 -0.25 6.59
N GLU A 84 -14.65 -0.04 7.48
CA GLU A 84 -15.04 1.31 7.87
C GLU A 84 -14.00 1.97 8.78
N THR A 85 -13.44 1.21 9.71
CA THR A 85 -12.51 1.71 10.70
C THR A 85 -11.30 0.78 10.92
N TRP A 86 -10.23 1.32 11.48
CA TRP A 86 -9.07 0.52 11.92
C TRP A 86 -9.43 -0.54 12.95
N HIS A 87 -10.41 -0.25 13.81
CA HIS A 87 -10.85 -1.19 14.84
C HIS A 87 -11.39 -2.50 14.24
N ASP A 88 -12.06 -2.42 13.09
CA ASP A 88 -12.65 -3.58 12.42
C ASP A 88 -11.61 -4.53 11.81
N PHE A 89 -10.34 -4.12 11.82
CA PHE A 89 -9.27 -4.86 11.18
C PHE A 89 -7.98 -4.97 12.01
N ALA A 90 -7.91 -4.33 13.18
CA ALA A 90 -6.71 -4.25 14.00
C ALA A 90 -6.16 -5.63 14.42
N ASP A 91 -7.02 -6.55 14.83
CA ASP A 91 -6.63 -7.89 15.27
C ASP A 91 -6.02 -8.71 14.13
N ASP A 92 -6.62 -8.68 12.94
CA ASP A 92 -6.12 -9.38 11.76
C ASP A 92 -4.77 -8.79 11.33
N LEU A 93 -4.65 -7.45 11.32
CA LEU A 93 -3.44 -6.73 10.93
C LEU A 93 -2.28 -7.03 11.88
N THR A 94 -2.52 -6.99 13.20
CA THR A 94 -1.50 -7.29 14.20
C THR A 94 -1.05 -8.74 14.15
N ALA A 95 -1.97 -9.67 13.95
CA ALA A 95 -1.64 -11.09 13.76
C ALA A 95 -0.77 -11.31 12.52
N TRP A 96 -1.09 -10.62 11.43
CA TRP A 96 -0.33 -10.72 10.18
C TRP A 96 1.07 -10.12 10.30
N ALA A 97 1.20 -8.90 10.83
CA ALA A 97 2.50 -8.25 11.07
C ALA A 97 3.38 -9.10 11.99
N THR A 98 2.83 -9.61 13.10
CA THR A 98 3.56 -10.51 14.02
C THR A 98 4.00 -11.79 13.31
N GLY A 99 3.13 -12.41 12.53
CA GLY A 99 3.41 -13.65 11.81
C GLY A 99 4.55 -13.48 10.81
N SER A 100 4.50 -12.44 9.99
CA SER A 100 5.52 -12.14 8.99
C SER A 100 6.86 -11.75 9.63
N HIS A 101 6.85 -10.83 10.60
CA HIS A 101 8.06 -10.44 11.35
C HIS A 101 8.74 -11.66 12.02
N ARG A 102 7.95 -12.53 12.66
CA ARG A 102 8.46 -13.75 13.27
C ARG A 102 9.07 -14.70 12.24
N ALA A 103 8.42 -14.90 11.07
CA ALA A 103 8.94 -15.75 10.01
C ALA A 103 10.29 -15.22 9.50
N LEU A 104 10.42 -13.91 9.28
CA LEU A 104 11.65 -13.27 8.85
C LEU A 104 12.76 -13.45 9.90
N THR A 105 12.47 -13.18 11.17
CA THR A 105 13.43 -13.29 12.28
C THR A 105 13.92 -14.73 12.49
N LEU A 106 13.01 -15.71 12.51
CA LEU A 106 13.37 -17.13 12.74
C LEU A 106 14.25 -17.70 11.62
N ASN A 107 14.07 -17.23 10.40
CA ASN A 107 14.83 -17.70 9.24
C ASN A 107 16.02 -16.81 8.90
N ASN A 108 16.25 -15.74 9.67
CA ASN A 108 17.29 -14.74 9.43
C ASN A 108 17.19 -14.13 8.01
N TRP A 109 15.96 -13.89 7.54
CA TRP A 109 15.69 -13.18 6.29
C TRP A 109 15.58 -11.67 6.57
N PRO A 110 16.30 -10.81 5.82
CA PRO A 110 16.31 -9.38 6.09
C PRO A 110 15.00 -8.66 5.74
N ASN A 111 14.19 -9.21 4.84
CA ASN A 111 12.89 -8.69 4.42
C ASN A 111 12.04 -9.77 3.73
N ALA A 112 10.79 -9.46 3.43
CA ALA A 112 9.85 -10.38 2.79
C ALA A 112 10.25 -10.75 1.35
N PHE A 113 10.88 -9.84 0.61
CA PHE A 113 11.43 -10.11 -0.72
C PHE A 113 12.42 -11.29 -0.69
N VAL A 114 13.40 -11.25 0.21
CA VAL A 114 14.38 -12.33 0.38
C VAL A 114 13.70 -13.60 0.89
N GLY A 115 12.77 -13.47 1.83
CA GLY A 115 12.01 -14.62 2.36
C GLY A 115 11.24 -15.35 1.27
N ARG A 116 10.51 -14.64 0.41
CA ARG A 116 9.81 -15.24 -0.75
C ARG A 116 10.76 -15.84 -1.78
N GLY A 117 11.95 -15.29 -1.92
CA GLY A 117 12.98 -15.89 -2.78
C GLY A 117 13.47 -17.27 -2.28
N HIS A 118 13.42 -17.51 -0.97
CA HIS A 118 13.76 -18.78 -0.35
C HIS A 118 12.58 -19.75 -0.22
N ASP A 119 11.42 -19.22 0.17
CA ASP A 119 10.17 -20.00 0.31
C ASP A 119 8.98 -19.20 -0.28
N PRO A 120 8.73 -19.40 -1.58
CA PRO A 120 7.71 -18.65 -2.31
C PRO A 120 6.28 -18.86 -1.81
N ASN A 121 6.03 -19.98 -1.15
CA ASN A 121 4.68 -20.36 -0.67
C ASN A 121 4.55 -20.20 0.85
N HIS A 122 5.42 -19.41 1.48
CA HIS A 122 5.33 -19.19 2.92
C HIS A 122 4.15 -18.28 3.25
N ASP A 123 3.09 -18.84 3.81
CA ASP A 123 1.82 -18.14 4.10
C ASP A 123 2.00 -16.82 4.87
N ALA A 124 2.93 -16.79 5.83
CA ALA A 124 3.20 -15.59 6.63
C ALA A 124 3.89 -14.45 5.85
N LEU A 125 4.40 -14.72 4.64
CA LEU A 125 5.03 -13.72 3.76
C LEU A 125 4.11 -13.29 2.61
N MET A 126 2.85 -13.70 2.62
CA MET A 126 1.86 -13.18 1.69
C MET A 126 1.68 -11.68 1.94
N PRO A 127 1.82 -10.84 0.91
CA PRO A 127 1.77 -9.39 1.08
C PRO A 127 0.39 -8.89 1.48
N MET A 128 0.38 -7.91 2.37
CA MET A 128 -0.84 -7.18 2.76
C MET A 128 -0.57 -5.68 2.66
N VAL A 129 -1.47 -4.96 2.02
CA VAL A 129 -1.44 -3.51 1.98
C VAL A 129 -2.75 -2.94 2.50
N VAL A 130 -2.64 -1.93 3.35
CA VAL A 130 -3.78 -1.14 3.82
C VAL A 130 -3.64 0.27 3.29
N VAL A 131 -4.66 0.75 2.57
CA VAL A 131 -4.73 2.13 2.07
C VAL A 131 -5.87 2.83 2.80
N ALA A 132 -5.55 3.89 3.54
CA ALA A 132 -6.49 4.56 4.42
C ALA A 132 -6.51 6.07 4.22
N THR A 133 -7.62 6.72 4.61
CA THR A 133 -7.75 8.19 4.62
C THR A 133 -7.40 8.83 5.95
N LYS A 134 -7.18 8.02 6.99
CA LYS A 134 -6.77 8.50 8.31
C LYS A 134 -5.72 7.57 8.90
N PRO A 135 -4.80 8.07 9.72
CA PRO A 135 -3.78 7.25 10.34
C PRO A 135 -4.38 6.20 11.29
N PRO A 136 -3.68 5.09 11.51
CA PRO A 136 -4.04 4.14 12.55
C PRO A 136 -3.98 4.78 13.94
N PRO A 137 -4.69 4.23 14.93
CA PRO A 137 -4.50 4.64 16.33
C PRO A 137 -3.03 4.53 16.75
N PRO A 138 -2.52 5.43 17.63
CA PRO A 138 -1.10 5.48 17.99
C PRO A 138 -0.54 4.13 18.45
N GLU A 139 -1.27 3.40 19.29
CA GLU A 139 -0.84 2.09 19.79
C GLU A 139 -0.69 1.05 18.67
N LEU A 140 -1.56 1.10 17.67
CA LEU A 140 -1.48 0.23 16.50
C LEU A 140 -0.32 0.65 15.59
N LEU A 141 -0.10 1.96 15.41
CA LEU A 141 1.01 2.50 14.65
C LEU A 141 2.35 2.09 15.25
N ASP A 142 2.55 2.32 16.55
CA ASP A 142 3.76 1.92 17.27
C ASP A 142 4.03 0.42 17.13
N PHE A 143 2.98 -0.39 17.28
CA PHE A 143 3.08 -1.84 17.08
C PHE A 143 3.54 -2.21 15.67
N LEU A 144 2.98 -1.57 14.63
CA LEU A 144 3.34 -1.86 13.23
C LEU A 144 4.77 -1.44 12.90
N VAL A 145 5.23 -0.30 13.43
CA VAL A 145 6.61 0.17 13.27
C VAL A 145 7.59 -0.77 13.99
N ASP A 146 7.28 -1.18 15.22
CA ASP A 146 8.12 -2.10 16.00
C ASP A 146 8.25 -3.51 15.39
N ASN A 147 7.26 -3.91 14.57
CA ASN A 147 7.27 -5.20 13.87
C ASN A 147 7.80 -5.10 12.41
N GLN A 148 8.47 -4.03 12.04
CA GLN A 148 9.19 -3.99 10.77
C GLN A 148 10.58 -4.67 10.90
N PRO A 149 11.11 -5.29 9.81
CA PRO A 149 10.44 -5.55 8.53
C PRO A 149 9.33 -6.60 8.65
N SER A 150 8.30 -6.43 7.84
CA SER A 150 7.18 -7.38 7.75
C SER A 150 6.69 -7.48 6.29
N ALA A 151 5.67 -8.31 6.03
CA ALA A 151 4.98 -8.36 4.74
C ALA A 151 3.72 -7.46 4.74
N VAL A 152 3.71 -6.42 5.58
CA VAL A 152 2.59 -5.47 5.72
C VAL A 152 3.06 -4.08 5.32
N ALA A 153 2.31 -3.43 4.44
CA ALA A 153 2.47 -2.02 4.08
C ALA A 153 1.22 -1.21 4.45
N ILE A 154 1.43 0.00 4.93
CA ILE A 154 0.38 0.96 5.26
C ILE A 154 0.60 2.23 4.44
N VAL A 155 -0.44 2.67 3.73
CA VAL A 155 -0.46 3.94 2.99
C VAL A 155 -1.60 4.79 3.55
N VAL A 156 -1.29 5.98 4.03
CA VAL A 156 -2.28 6.90 4.60
C VAL A 156 -2.31 8.19 3.79
N ALA A 157 -3.48 8.54 3.25
CA ALA A 157 -3.70 9.78 2.51
C ALA A 157 -4.00 10.95 3.47
N ASP A 158 -3.10 11.17 4.42
CA ASP A 158 -3.13 12.24 5.41
C ASP A 158 -1.73 12.38 6.04
N ALA A 159 -1.45 13.55 6.63
CA ALA A 159 -0.25 13.78 7.42
C ALA A 159 -0.41 13.18 8.81
N PHE A 160 0.62 12.50 9.31
CA PHE A 160 0.65 12.01 10.67
C PHE A 160 2.08 11.79 11.19
N GLU A 161 2.25 11.90 12.49
CA GLU A 161 3.51 11.62 13.15
C GLU A 161 3.75 10.11 13.27
N GLY A 162 4.96 9.65 13.00
CA GLY A 162 5.35 8.24 13.08
C GLY A 162 5.32 7.47 11.76
N ALA A 163 5.06 8.13 10.62
CA ALA A 163 5.33 7.54 9.31
C ALA A 163 6.84 7.25 9.15
N LEU A 164 7.16 6.15 8.48
CA LEU A 164 8.55 5.81 8.16
C LEU A 164 9.04 6.54 6.91
N THR A 165 8.11 6.81 6.00
CA THR A 165 8.36 7.57 4.77
C THR A 165 7.23 8.55 4.54
N THR A 166 7.55 9.74 4.04
CA THR A 166 6.57 10.78 3.71
C THR A 166 6.72 11.21 2.25
N ILE A 167 5.60 11.30 1.55
CA ILE A 167 5.51 11.86 0.21
C ILE A 167 4.68 13.14 0.27
N HIS A 168 5.26 14.26 -0.14
CA HIS A 168 4.55 15.53 -0.27
C HIS A 168 3.77 15.57 -1.57
N CYS A 169 2.45 15.71 -1.45
CA CYS A 169 1.50 15.74 -2.55
C CYS A 169 1.01 17.18 -2.78
N ASP A 170 1.46 17.80 -3.86
CA ASP A 170 0.88 19.01 -4.38
C ASP A 170 -0.03 18.71 -5.58
N ALA A 171 -0.83 19.68 -6.01
CA ALA A 171 -1.82 19.47 -7.07
C ALA A 171 -1.20 19.07 -8.43
N GLU A 172 0.01 19.54 -8.73
CA GLU A 172 0.68 19.34 -10.02
C GLU A 172 1.99 18.54 -9.91
N GLU A 173 2.62 18.52 -8.73
CA GLU A 173 3.91 17.92 -8.49
C GLU A 173 3.93 17.18 -7.16
N ILE A 174 4.65 16.08 -7.11
CA ILE A 174 4.88 15.33 -5.88
C ILE A 174 6.38 15.29 -5.62
N CYS A 175 6.76 15.42 -4.34
CA CYS A 175 8.13 15.37 -3.90
C CYS A 175 8.32 14.28 -2.84
N ILE A 176 9.43 13.57 -2.93
CA ILE A 176 9.92 12.69 -1.87
C ILE A 176 11.11 13.41 -1.24
N ASP A 177 10.91 13.97 -0.05
CA ASP A 177 11.88 14.85 0.61
C ASP A 177 13.24 14.20 0.81
N ASP A 178 13.28 12.97 1.26
CA ASP A 178 14.52 12.24 1.53
C ASP A 178 15.36 11.96 0.28
N LEU A 179 14.77 12.02 -0.89
CA LEU A 179 15.42 11.71 -2.16
C LEU A 179 15.66 12.96 -3.03
N ASP A 180 15.12 14.13 -2.67
CA ASP A 180 15.13 15.36 -3.49
C ASP A 180 14.67 15.08 -4.94
N VAL A 181 13.60 14.27 -5.07
CA VAL A 181 13.01 13.87 -6.35
C VAL A 181 11.60 14.42 -6.45
N SER A 182 11.39 15.25 -7.48
CA SER A 182 10.06 15.72 -7.88
C SER A 182 9.58 15.00 -9.14
N PHE A 183 8.27 14.76 -9.24
CA PHE A 183 7.67 14.07 -10.37
C PHE A 183 6.19 14.42 -10.55
N THR A 184 5.71 14.24 -11.79
CA THR A 184 4.27 14.31 -12.06
C THR A 184 3.59 13.05 -11.54
N PRO A 185 2.60 13.16 -10.63
CA PRO A 185 1.98 12.00 -10.00
C PRO A 185 1.10 11.22 -10.97
N GLN A 186 1.05 9.91 -10.75
CA GLN A 186 -0.03 9.09 -11.29
C GLN A 186 -1.27 9.28 -10.42
N GLN A 187 -2.37 9.71 -11.03
CA GLN A 187 -3.58 10.09 -10.30
C GLN A 187 -4.82 9.38 -10.85
N VAL A 188 -5.69 8.92 -9.95
CA VAL A 188 -6.99 8.36 -10.28
C VAL A 188 -8.08 9.13 -9.53
N ASP A 189 -9.01 9.71 -10.28
CA ASP A 189 -10.19 10.34 -9.73
C ASP A 189 -11.19 9.30 -9.22
N ALA A 190 -12.03 9.68 -8.24
CA ALA A 190 -13.06 8.79 -7.70
C ALA A 190 -14.00 8.24 -8.78
N THR A 191 -14.42 9.08 -9.73
CA THR A 191 -15.28 8.69 -10.84
C THR A 191 -14.61 7.66 -11.77
N ALA A 192 -13.31 7.82 -12.06
CA ALA A 192 -12.57 6.86 -12.87
C ALA A 192 -12.46 5.49 -12.18
N LEU A 193 -12.28 5.48 -10.86
CA LEU A 193 -12.26 4.26 -10.07
C LEU A 193 -13.62 3.54 -10.08
N GLU A 194 -14.73 4.29 -9.92
CA GLU A 194 -16.10 3.75 -10.03
C GLU A 194 -16.37 3.15 -11.42
N ASP A 195 -15.93 3.82 -12.48
CA ASP A 195 -16.12 3.34 -13.85
C ASP A 195 -15.31 2.06 -14.11
N MET A 196 -14.09 1.96 -13.56
CA MET A 196 -13.29 0.72 -13.57
C MET A 196 -14.03 -0.41 -12.83
N GLY A 197 -14.55 -0.16 -11.62
CA GLY A 197 -15.32 -1.14 -10.86
C GLY A 197 -16.52 -1.68 -11.62
N ARG A 198 -17.23 -0.83 -12.36
CA ARG A 198 -18.37 -1.25 -13.23
C ARG A 198 -17.95 -2.18 -14.36
N LEU A 199 -16.73 -2.05 -14.89
CA LEU A 199 -16.23 -2.93 -15.95
C LEU A 199 -15.95 -4.35 -15.46
N PHE A 200 -15.63 -4.54 -14.18
CA PHE A 200 -15.36 -5.85 -13.59
C PHE A 200 -16.59 -6.56 -13.01
N ASN A 201 -17.72 -5.85 -12.88
CA ASN A 201 -18.98 -6.39 -12.37
C ASN A 201 -19.98 -6.82 -13.47
N ILE A 202 -19.54 -6.95 -14.73
CA ILE A 202 -20.36 -7.37 -15.87
C ILE A 202 -20.36 -8.89 -16.03
#